data_94342fbd72c9d5ed034a2e368f9ce0c2
#
_entry.id   94342fbd72c9d5ed034a2e368f9ce0c2
#
_cell.length_a   1.000
_cell.length_b   1.000
_cell.length_c   1.000
_cell.angle_alpha   90.00
_cell.angle_beta   90.00
_cell.angle_gamma   90.00
#
_symmetry.space_group_name_H-M   'P 1'
#
loop_
_entity.id
_entity.type
_entity.pdbx_description
1 polymer ?
#
loop_
_entity_poly.entity_id
_entity_poly.type
_entity_poly.pdbx_seq_one_letter_code
_entity_poly.pdbx_strand_id
1 'polypeptide(L)'
;MTNLAKLQDAYTKIGWAQDNIKHEGKVDKILIDEIKRLIHEFMVDNEPTPKKGTFNIWDWTCDDDLRPVMNGIFHDKENKMAVATNAHLLVADADYYDESKVDPVGFCMGKSKHDRPINKYGEFIDGRFPNWKAVVPPKDGYVKFKVDQKQLDDYIKKCNAYLKMNGLSKSRTYGIYEIKISNEQSVFFEMNNLKLFLTATDGIIYVKEPNRAAMSWSDTRTALIMPMLRPDKNDVLQSAKELGLIITRR
;
A
#
# COMPACT_ATOMS: atom_id res chain seq x y z
N MET A 1 7.68 20.93 -8.45
CA MET A 1 6.91 22.20 -8.52
C MET A 1 6.40 22.50 -7.11
N THR A 2 6.46 23.76 -6.64
CA THR A 2 5.84 24.14 -5.36
C THR A 2 4.32 24.17 -5.52
N ASN A 3 3.55 23.97 -4.43
CA ASN A 3 2.09 24.01 -4.46
C ASN A 3 1.55 25.35 -5.00
N LEU A 4 2.23 26.45 -4.69
CA LEU A 4 1.88 27.76 -5.22
C LEU A 4 2.08 27.83 -6.73
N ALA A 5 3.15 27.24 -7.27
CA ALA A 5 3.42 27.20 -8.71
C ALA A 5 2.37 26.36 -9.47
N LYS A 6 1.91 25.25 -8.90
CA LYS A 6 0.81 24.43 -9.47
C LYS A 6 -0.50 25.20 -9.54
N LEU A 7 -0.82 25.94 -8.47
CA LEU A 7 -2.03 26.78 -8.43
C LEU A 7 -1.98 27.93 -9.44
N GLN A 8 -0.81 28.59 -9.58
CA GLN A 8 -0.60 29.64 -10.57
C GLN A 8 -0.71 29.12 -12.01
N ASP A 9 -0.15 27.94 -12.27
CA ASP A 9 -0.24 27.29 -13.58
C ASP A 9 -1.69 26.92 -13.92
N ALA A 10 -2.43 26.31 -12.97
CA ALA A 10 -3.85 26.03 -13.13
C ALA A 10 -4.65 27.31 -13.42
N TYR A 11 -4.39 28.39 -12.68
CA TYR A 11 -5.07 29.68 -12.86
C TYR A 11 -4.80 30.29 -14.25
N THR A 12 -3.56 30.22 -14.71
CA THR A 12 -3.17 30.68 -16.07
C THR A 12 -3.90 29.89 -17.16
N LYS A 13 -3.98 28.56 -17.02
CA LYS A 13 -4.69 27.69 -17.97
C LYS A 13 -6.20 27.91 -17.98
N ILE A 14 -6.80 28.26 -16.82
CA ILE A 14 -8.21 28.68 -16.75
C ILE A 14 -8.41 29.94 -17.60
N GLY A 15 -7.50 30.92 -17.51
CA GLY A 15 -7.56 32.13 -18.32
C GLY A 15 -7.53 31.80 -19.83
N TRP A 16 -6.62 30.93 -20.26
CA TRP A 16 -6.56 30.48 -21.67
C TRP A 16 -7.83 29.77 -22.13
N ALA A 17 -8.40 28.91 -21.28
CA ALA A 17 -9.66 28.22 -21.59
C ALA A 17 -10.81 29.22 -21.76
N GLN A 18 -10.89 30.25 -20.90
CA GLN A 18 -11.88 31.32 -20.99
C GLN A 18 -11.72 32.13 -22.28
N ASP A 19 -10.50 32.45 -22.67
CA ASP A 19 -10.22 33.19 -23.90
C ASP A 19 -10.58 32.36 -25.14
N ASN A 20 -10.26 31.07 -25.18
CA ASN A 20 -10.65 30.18 -26.27
C ASN A 20 -12.17 30.06 -26.41
N ILE A 21 -12.91 29.96 -25.31
CA ILE A 21 -14.38 29.96 -25.32
C ILE A 21 -14.92 31.29 -25.90
N LYS A 22 -14.29 32.40 -25.53
CA LYS A 22 -14.72 33.74 -25.93
C LYS A 22 -14.47 34.04 -27.40
N HIS A 23 -13.34 33.51 -27.95
CA HIS A 23 -12.92 33.78 -29.31
C HIS A 23 -13.35 32.72 -30.33
N GLU A 24 -13.36 31.45 -29.93
CA GLU A 24 -13.64 30.34 -30.83
C GLU A 24 -14.96 29.61 -30.52
N GLY A 25 -15.61 29.92 -29.42
CA GLY A 25 -16.85 29.27 -28.97
C GLY A 25 -16.66 27.77 -28.67
N LYS A 26 -15.42 27.30 -28.58
CA LYS A 26 -15.08 25.90 -28.33
C LYS A 26 -14.35 25.74 -27.00
N VAL A 27 -14.69 24.68 -26.29
CA VAL A 27 -13.97 24.27 -25.09
C VAL A 27 -12.87 23.31 -25.51
N ASP A 28 -11.61 23.66 -25.25
CA ASP A 28 -10.51 22.73 -25.40
C ASP A 28 -10.57 21.71 -24.26
N LYS A 29 -10.98 20.49 -24.60
CA LYS A 29 -11.12 19.40 -23.64
C LYS A 29 -9.79 19.03 -23.00
N ILE A 30 -8.68 19.05 -23.76
CA ILE A 30 -7.34 18.73 -23.25
C ILE A 30 -6.94 19.75 -22.17
N LEU A 31 -7.17 21.02 -22.43
CA LEU A 31 -6.85 22.10 -21.50
C LEU A 31 -7.70 22.02 -20.22
N ILE A 32 -8.98 21.65 -20.33
CA ILE A 32 -9.86 21.44 -19.16
C ILE A 32 -9.41 20.26 -18.33
N ASP A 33 -9.03 19.15 -18.96
CA ASP A 33 -8.58 17.95 -18.24
C ASP A 33 -7.23 18.23 -17.54
N GLU A 34 -6.34 19.00 -18.14
CA GLU A 34 -5.08 19.43 -17.51
C GLU A 34 -5.31 20.37 -16.32
N ILE A 35 -6.24 21.30 -16.42
CA ILE A 35 -6.64 22.18 -15.30
C ILE A 35 -7.19 21.34 -14.13
N LYS A 36 -8.08 20.40 -14.42
CA LYS A 36 -8.62 19.49 -13.41
C LYS A 36 -7.52 18.71 -12.72
N ARG A 37 -6.58 18.18 -13.49
CA ARG A 37 -5.41 17.45 -12.97
C ARG A 37 -4.59 18.31 -12.01
N LEU A 38 -4.24 19.53 -12.40
CA LEU A 38 -3.45 20.44 -11.57
C LEU A 38 -4.16 20.84 -10.26
N ILE A 39 -5.48 21.11 -10.34
CA ILE A 39 -6.29 21.40 -9.15
C ILE A 39 -6.32 20.19 -8.22
N HIS A 40 -6.51 19.00 -8.77
CA HIS A 40 -6.56 17.77 -7.99
C HIS A 40 -5.21 17.46 -7.33
N GLU A 41 -4.08 17.60 -8.07
CA GLU A 41 -2.74 17.49 -7.52
C GLU A 41 -2.50 18.47 -6.35
N PHE A 42 -2.98 19.72 -6.52
CA PHE A 42 -2.91 20.71 -5.44
C PHE A 42 -3.71 20.28 -4.21
N MET A 43 -4.91 19.76 -4.40
CA MET A 43 -5.76 19.28 -3.30
C MET A 43 -5.11 18.11 -2.56
N VAL A 44 -4.58 17.13 -3.28
CA VAL A 44 -3.88 15.97 -2.70
C VAL A 44 -2.64 16.39 -1.91
N ASP A 45 -1.84 17.32 -2.44
CA ASP A 45 -0.63 17.82 -1.77
C ASP A 45 -0.94 18.66 -0.50
N ASN A 46 -2.16 19.17 -0.38
CA ASN A 46 -2.62 19.93 0.79
C ASN A 46 -3.57 19.15 1.69
N GLU A 47 -3.86 17.87 1.38
CA GLU A 47 -4.56 17.02 2.34
C GLU A 47 -3.74 16.90 3.64
N PRO A 48 -4.42 16.98 4.81
CA PRO A 48 -3.71 16.81 6.07
C PRO A 48 -3.05 15.43 6.09
N THR A 49 -1.73 15.43 6.19
CA THR A 49 -0.95 14.18 6.31
C THR A 49 -1.51 13.36 7.47
N PRO A 50 -1.91 12.11 7.26
CA PRO A 50 -2.38 11.25 8.34
C PRO A 50 -1.37 11.24 9.48
N LYS A 51 -1.85 11.25 10.71
CA LYS A 51 -0.96 11.17 11.87
C LYS A 51 -0.10 9.92 11.73
N LYS A 52 1.21 10.07 11.95
CA LYS A 52 2.18 8.97 11.85
C LYS A 52 1.71 7.78 12.70
N GLY A 53 1.57 6.61 12.07
CA GLY A 53 1.10 5.38 12.72
C GLY A 53 -0.41 5.15 12.63
N THR A 54 -1.17 6.02 11.96
CA THR A 54 -2.57 5.75 11.62
C THR A 54 -2.65 5.03 10.27
N PHE A 55 -3.67 4.20 10.11
CA PHE A 55 -3.93 3.50 8.87
C PHE A 55 -4.31 4.49 7.75
N ASN A 56 -3.64 4.36 6.61
CA ASN A 56 -3.98 5.04 5.37
C ASN A 56 -3.86 4.03 4.23
N ILE A 57 -4.93 3.81 3.49
CA ILE A 57 -4.96 2.80 2.42
C ILE A 57 -3.96 3.10 1.29
N TRP A 58 -3.63 4.38 1.04
CA TRP A 58 -2.65 4.78 0.03
C TRP A 58 -1.22 4.30 0.33
N ASP A 59 -0.86 4.10 1.60
CA ASP A 59 0.45 3.57 1.98
C ASP A 59 0.63 2.10 1.56
N TRP A 60 -0.46 1.44 1.14
CA TRP A 60 -0.47 0.04 0.71
C TRP A 60 -0.40 -0.12 -0.80
N THR A 61 -0.39 0.96 -1.56
CA THR A 61 -0.19 0.95 -3.00
C THR A 61 1.30 0.81 -3.34
N CYS A 62 1.60 0.48 -4.60
CA CYS A 62 2.94 0.44 -5.14
C CYS A 62 3.31 1.81 -5.74
N ASP A 63 4.60 1.99 -6.02
CA ASP A 63 5.11 3.03 -6.92
C ASP A 63 6.05 2.31 -7.90
N ASP A 64 5.46 1.56 -8.83
CA ASP A 64 6.17 0.64 -9.72
C ASP A 64 5.63 0.77 -11.16
N ASP A 65 6.45 1.30 -12.04
CA ASP A 65 6.10 1.47 -13.45
C ASP A 65 5.85 0.15 -14.19
N LEU A 66 6.40 -0.96 -13.69
CA LEU A 66 6.19 -2.28 -14.27
C LEU A 66 4.83 -2.89 -13.90
N ARG A 67 4.20 -2.39 -12.86
CA ARG A 67 2.92 -2.85 -12.36
C ARG A 67 1.97 -1.69 -12.03
N PRO A 68 1.68 -0.83 -13.01
CA PRO A 68 0.95 0.42 -12.78
C PRO A 68 -0.41 0.22 -12.10
N VAL A 69 -1.09 -0.90 -12.34
CA VAL A 69 -2.38 -1.21 -11.70
C VAL A 69 -2.32 -1.33 -10.16
N MET A 70 -1.12 -1.54 -9.58
CA MET A 70 -0.91 -1.58 -8.14
C MET A 70 -0.61 -0.20 -7.54
N ASN A 71 -0.43 0.83 -8.38
CA ASN A 71 -0.19 2.22 -7.95
C ASN A 71 -1.50 2.94 -7.58
N GLY A 72 -2.62 2.24 -7.61
CA GLY A 72 -3.94 2.77 -7.31
C GLY A 72 -4.76 1.90 -6.38
N ILE A 73 -5.91 2.45 -5.97
CA ILE A 73 -6.92 1.77 -5.17
C ILE A 73 -8.02 1.24 -6.09
N PHE A 74 -8.35 -0.02 -5.94
CA PHE A 74 -9.46 -0.67 -6.63
C PHE A 74 -10.73 -0.63 -5.79
N HIS A 75 -11.80 -0.06 -6.31
CA HIS A 75 -13.12 -0.04 -5.67
C HIS A 75 -13.97 -1.19 -6.19
N ASP A 76 -13.97 -2.31 -5.45
CA ASP A 76 -14.73 -3.53 -5.78
C ASP A 76 -16.22 -3.31 -5.52
N LYS A 77 -16.98 -3.10 -6.58
CA LYS A 77 -18.42 -2.86 -6.52
C LYS A 77 -19.21 -4.03 -5.93
N GLU A 78 -18.81 -5.27 -6.26
CA GLU A 78 -19.53 -6.48 -5.84
C GLU A 78 -19.42 -6.69 -4.33
N ASN A 79 -18.25 -6.39 -3.74
CA ASN A 79 -17.98 -6.64 -2.34
C ASN A 79 -18.02 -5.39 -1.47
N LYS A 80 -18.23 -4.21 -2.06
CA LYS A 80 -18.22 -2.92 -1.37
C LYS A 80 -16.92 -2.71 -0.58
N MET A 81 -15.78 -2.97 -1.24
CA MET A 81 -14.44 -2.87 -0.66
C MET A 81 -13.55 -1.97 -1.50
N ALA A 82 -12.75 -1.13 -0.86
CA ALA A 82 -11.58 -0.51 -1.44
C ALA A 82 -10.37 -1.42 -1.21
N VAL A 83 -9.61 -1.72 -2.26
CA VAL A 83 -8.50 -2.67 -2.21
C VAL A 83 -7.21 -2.02 -2.68
N ALA A 84 -6.15 -2.16 -1.90
CA ALA A 84 -4.80 -1.73 -2.26
C ALA A 84 -3.79 -2.86 -2.03
N THR A 85 -2.74 -2.89 -2.84
CA THR A 85 -1.66 -3.88 -2.73
C THR A 85 -0.35 -3.36 -3.32
N ASN A 86 0.76 -3.77 -2.70
CA ASN A 86 2.12 -3.56 -3.22
C ASN A 86 2.84 -4.88 -3.55
N ALA A 87 2.10 -5.96 -3.77
CA ALA A 87 2.55 -7.33 -3.97
C ALA A 87 3.07 -8.05 -2.71
N HIS A 88 3.47 -7.35 -1.67
CA HIS A 88 3.89 -7.93 -0.37
C HIS A 88 2.80 -7.81 0.69
N LEU A 89 1.96 -6.80 0.54
CA LEU A 89 0.85 -6.46 1.40
C LEU A 89 -0.42 -6.33 0.56
N LEU A 90 -1.56 -6.65 1.15
CA LEU A 90 -2.87 -6.38 0.58
C LEU A 90 -3.80 -5.94 1.71
N VAL A 91 -4.61 -4.94 1.44
CA VAL A 91 -5.71 -4.55 2.32
C VAL A 91 -6.99 -4.41 1.51
N ALA A 92 -8.08 -4.92 2.03
CA ALA A 92 -9.44 -4.69 1.55
C ALA A 92 -10.23 -4.07 2.72
N ASP A 93 -10.83 -2.90 2.50
CA ASP A 93 -11.45 -2.08 3.53
C ASP A 93 -12.79 -1.51 3.05
N ALA A 94 -13.86 -1.78 3.81
CA ALA A 94 -15.19 -1.28 3.50
C ALA A 94 -15.35 0.20 3.82
N ASP A 95 -14.65 0.71 4.84
CA ASP A 95 -14.75 2.11 5.28
C ASP A 95 -14.14 3.07 4.25
N TYR A 96 -13.21 2.59 3.41
CA TYR A 96 -12.61 3.35 2.30
C TYR A 96 -13.34 3.16 0.97
N TYR A 97 -14.35 2.29 0.91
CA TYR A 97 -15.12 2.09 -0.33
C TYR A 97 -15.91 3.34 -0.69
N ASP A 98 -15.82 3.73 -1.95
CA ASP A 98 -16.53 4.87 -2.51
C ASP A 98 -17.13 4.47 -3.87
N GLU A 99 -18.46 4.42 -3.96
CA GLU A 99 -19.17 4.01 -5.18
C GLU A 99 -18.91 4.98 -6.35
N SER A 100 -18.62 6.25 -6.08
CA SER A 100 -18.31 7.23 -7.12
C SER A 100 -16.95 6.99 -7.79
N LYS A 101 -16.08 6.23 -7.14
CA LYS A 101 -14.74 5.84 -7.62
C LYS A 101 -14.70 4.44 -8.26
N VAL A 102 -15.86 3.81 -8.40
CA VAL A 102 -15.95 2.55 -9.14
C VAL A 102 -15.77 2.84 -10.63
N ASP A 103 -14.93 2.06 -11.30
CA ASP A 103 -14.77 2.16 -12.75
C ASP A 103 -16.14 2.01 -13.45
N PRO A 104 -16.64 3.04 -14.15
CA PRO A 104 -17.96 2.99 -14.76
C PRO A 104 -18.07 1.91 -15.85
N VAL A 105 -17.02 1.73 -16.63
CA VAL A 105 -16.91 0.64 -17.63
C VAL A 105 -15.42 0.43 -17.93
N GLY A 106 -14.80 -0.56 -17.30
CA GLY A 106 -13.44 -0.97 -17.66
C GLY A 106 -13.42 -1.63 -19.03
N PHE A 107 -12.75 -1.02 -20.00
CA PHE A 107 -12.50 -1.63 -21.29
C PHE A 107 -11.11 -2.26 -21.29
N CYS A 108 -11.02 -3.52 -20.88
CA CYS A 108 -9.79 -4.29 -20.97
C CYS A 108 -9.95 -5.40 -22.01
N MET A 109 -9.22 -5.31 -23.12
CA MET A 109 -9.14 -6.33 -24.17
C MET A 109 -10.50 -6.89 -24.65
N GLY A 110 -11.47 -6.01 -24.92
CA GLY A 110 -12.79 -6.40 -25.46
C GLY A 110 -13.77 -7.01 -24.45
N LYS A 111 -13.44 -6.97 -23.15
CA LYS A 111 -14.36 -7.35 -22.07
C LYS A 111 -14.63 -6.14 -21.19
N SER A 112 -15.88 -5.73 -21.14
CA SER A 112 -16.35 -4.69 -20.23
C SER A 112 -16.33 -5.22 -18.80
N LYS A 113 -15.47 -4.67 -17.92
CA LYS A 113 -15.42 -4.98 -16.50
C LYS A 113 -15.08 -3.73 -15.70
N HIS A 114 -15.68 -3.63 -14.52
CA HIS A 114 -15.43 -2.56 -13.54
C HIS A 114 -14.19 -2.93 -12.70
N ASP A 115 -13.02 -3.03 -13.32
CA ASP A 115 -11.83 -3.58 -12.67
C ASP A 115 -10.56 -2.71 -12.78
N ARG A 116 -10.69 -1.45 -13.24
CA ARG A 116 -9.59 -0.49 -13.20
C ARG A 116 -9.46 0.16 -11.83
N PRO A 117 -8.25 0.23 -11.26
CA PRO A 117 -7.99 1.00 -10.05
C PRO A 117 -7.91 2.50 -10.36
N ILE A 118 -8.06 3.33 -9.33
CA ILE A 118 -7.94 4.78 -9.40
C ILE A 118 -6.64 5.22 -8.72
N ASN A 119 -5.88 6.12 -9.34
CA ASN A 119 -4.69 6.69 -8.74
C ASN A 119 -5.03 7.78 -7.71
N LYS A 120 -4.03 8.28 -7.00
CA LYS A 120 -4.20 9.34 -6.00
C LYS A 120 -4.72 10.67 -6.58
N TYR A 121 -4.69 10.83 -7.90
CA TYR A 121 -5.18 12.02 -8.60
C TYR A 121 -6.61 11.86 -9.11
N GLY A 122 -7.28 10.73 -8.82
CA GLY A 122 -8.64 10.47 -9.24
C GLY A 122 -8.78 9.96 -10.67
N GLU A 123 -7.68 9.53 -11.30
CA GLU A 123 -7.67 9.01 -12.66
C GLU A 123 -7.66 7.47 -12.66
N PHE A 124 -8.42 6.87 -13.57
CA PHE A 124 -8.40 5.41 -13.74
C PHE A 124 -7.09 4.96 -14.41
N ILE A 125 -6.43 3.98 -13.80
CA ILE A 125 -5.22 3.37 -14.34
C ILE A 125 -5.63 2.27 -15.31
N ASP A 126 -5.09 2.30 -16.53
CA ASP A 126 -5.36 1.27 -17.53
C ASP A 126 -4.80 -0.08 -17.09
N GLY A 127 -5.65 -1.09 -17.20
CA GLY A 127 -5.32 -2.44 -16.83
C GLY A 127 -6.27 -3.00 -15.78
N ARG A 128 -6.23 -4.30 -15.65
CA ARG A 128 -7.08 -5.03 -14.71
C ARG A 128 -6.39 -5.18 -13.37
N PHE A 129 -7.06 -4.77 -12.29
CA PHE A 129 -6.60 -5.05 -10.94
C PHE A 129 -6.55 -6.56 -10.67
N PRO A 130 -5.54 -7.07 -9.95
CA PRO A 130 -5.44 -8.50 -9.63
C PRO A 130 -6.68 -9.04 -8.92
N ASN A 131 -7.00 -10.33 -9.12
CA ASN A 131 -8.08 -10.98 -8.38
C ASN A 131 -7.67 -11.15 -6.91
N TRP A 132 -7.92 -10.12 -6.11
CA TRP A 132 -7.52 -10.05 -4.72
C TRP A 132 -8.15 -11.14 -3.84
N LYS A 133 -9.37 -11.59 -4.17
CA LYS A 133 -10.06 -12.66 -3.43
C LYS A 133 -9.33 -13.99 -3.55
N ALA A 134 -8.69 -14.24 -4.69
CA ALA A 134 -7.98 -15.51 -4.92
C ALA A 134 -6.73 -15.66 -4.02
N VAL A 135 -6.20 -14.54 -3.49
CA VAL A 135 -5.04 -14.56 -2.60
C VAL A 135 -5.41 -14.51 -1.12
N VAL A 136 -6.69 -14.25 -0.79
CA VAL A 136 -7.19 -14.28 0.60
C VAL A 136 -7.42 -15.74 1.01
N PRO A 137 -6.64 -16.28 1.94
CA PRO A 137 -6.81 -17.68 2.34
C PRO A 137 -8.04 -17.83 3.25
N PRO A 138 -8.62 -19.04 3.34
CA PRO A 138 -9.65 -19.34 4.33
C PRO A 138 -9.10 -19.15 5.75
N LYS A 139 -9.95 -18.66 6.65
CA LYS A 139 -9.57 -18.27 8.02
C LYS A 139 -9.22 -19.45 8.94
N ASP A 140 -9.49 -20.69 8.54
CA ASP A 140 -9.33 -21.87 9.38
C ASP A 140 -7.87 -22.23 9.65
N GLY A 141 -7.59 -22.63 10.89
CA GLY A 141 -6.29 -23.13 11.32
C GLY A 141 -5.20 -22.09 11.50
N TYR A 142 -5.57 -20.81 11.56
CA TYR A 142 -4.65 -19.71 11.87
C TYR A 142 -4.49 -19.53 13.38
N VAL A 143 -3.26 -19.28 13.81
CA VAL A 143 -2.92 -18.99 15.21
C VAL A 143 -2.75 -17.49 15.37
N LYS A 144 -3.35 -16.94 16.42
CA LYS A 144 -3.33 -15.52 16.74
C LYS A 144 -2.08 -15.12 17.50
N PHE A 145 -1.39 -14.09 17.05
CA PHE A 145 -0.27 -13.45 17.74
C PHE A 145 -0.57 -11.98 17.95
N LYS A 146 -0.06 -11.42 19.06
CA LYS A 146 -0.08 -9.98 19.29
C LYS A 146 1.36 -9.44 19.16
N VAL A 147 1.54 -8.46 18.29
CA VAL A 147 2.81 -7.78 18.08
C VAL A 147 2.79 -6.45 18.80
N ASP A 148 3.82 -6.19 19.59
CA ASP A 148 4.00 -4.90 20.25
C ASP A 148 4.61 -3.89 19.28
N GLN A 149 3.82 -2.91 18.83
CA GLN A 149 4.25 -1.88 17.89
C GLN A 149 5.43 -1.05 18.42
N LYS A 150 5.43 -0.73 19.71
CA LYS A 150 6.52 0.04 20.32
C LYS A 150 7.84 -0.74 20.26
N GLN A 151 7.79 -2.01 20.59
CA GLN A 151 8.94 -2.90 20.51
C GLN A 151 9.45 -3.00 19.07
N LEU A 152 8.55 -3.15 18.08
CA LEU A 152 8.90 -3.19 16.67
C LEU A 152 9.56 -1.87 16.21
N ASP A 153 9.00 -0.71 16.60
CA ASP A 153 9.59 0.59 16.27
C ASP A 153 11.00 0.77 16.84
N ASP A 154 11.23 0.33 18.08
CA ASP A 154 12.56 0.40 18.69
C ASP A 154 13.57 -0.52 17.99
N TYR A 155 13.12 -1.67 17.49
CA TYR A 155 13.95 -2.55 16.67
C TYR A 155 14.29 -1.94 15.31
N ILE A 156 13.32 -1.37 14.61
CA ILE A 156 13.55 -0.67 13.34
C ILE A 156 14.56 0.46 13.53
N LYS A 157 14.48 1.21 14.62
CA LYS A 157 15.46 2.25 14.94
C LYS A 157 16.86 1.67 15.15
N LYS A 158 17.00 0.56 15.89
CA LYS A 158 18.28 -0.12 16.11
C LYS A 158 18.88 -0.65 14.80
N CYS A 159 18.08 -1.29 13.97
CA CYS A 159 18.51 -1.76 12.64
C CYS A 159 19.00 -0.60 11.76
N ASN A 160 18.25 0.49 11.70
CA ASN A 160 18.63 1.67 10.92
C ASN A 160 19.92 2.34 11.46
N ALA A 161 20.09 2.40 12.78
CA ALA A 161 21.30 2.91 13.38
C ALA A 161 22.52 2.02 13.04
N TYR A 162 22.38 0.71 13.14
CA TYR A 162 23.41 -0.24 12.76
C TYR A 162 23.83 -0.11 11.28
N LEU A 163 22.86 -0.05 10.37
CA LEU A 163 23.13 0.15 8.93
C LEU A 163 23.91 1.44 8.68
N LYS A 164 23.49 2.54 9.31
CA LYS A 164 24.16 3.83 9.18
C LYS A 164 25.58 3.81 9.72
N MET A 165 25.81 3.19 10.88
CA MET A 165 27.15 3.10 11.50
C MET A 165 28.14 2.28 10.66
N ASN A 166 27.65 1.28 9.93
CA ASN A 166 28.50 0.40 9.10
C ASN A 166 28.54 0.82 7.62
N GLY A 167 27.99 1.98 7.25
CA GLY A 167 27.97 2.46 5.85
C GLY A 167 27.19 1.55 4.91
N LEU A 168 26.29 0.71 5.45
CA LEU A 168 25.50 -0.23 4.67
C LEU A 168 24.24 0.46 4.16
N SER A 169 23.91 0.24 2.89
CA SER A 169 22.63 0.68 2.34
C SER A 169 21.49 -0.08 3.03
N LYS A 170 20.28 0.46 3.02
CA LYS A 170 19.07 -0.22 3.51
C LYS A 170 18.85 -1.51 2.71
N SER A 171 19.59 -2.56 3.07
CA SER A 171 19.45 -3.89 2.48
C SER A 171 18.21 -4.57 3.05
N ARG A 172 17.49 -5.29 2.22
CA ARG A 172 16.32 -6.11 2.62
C ARG A 172 16.65 -7.19 3.65
N THR A 173 17.92 -7.48 3.88
CA THR A 173 18.40 -8.52 4.79
C THR A 173 18.45 -8.10 6.25
N TYR A 174 18.34 -6.82 6.54
CA TYR A 174 18.32 -6.31 7.91
C TYR A 174 16.92 -5.82 8.26
N GLY A 175 16.43 -6.25 9.41
CA GLY A 175 15.09 -5.89 9.85
C GLY A 175 14.07 -7.02 9.61
N ILE A 176 14.42 -8.23 10.08
CA ILE A 176 13.55 -9.40 10.01
C ILE A 176 12.86 -9.59 11.36
N TYR A 177 11.56 -9.81 11.30
CA TYR A 177 10.75 -10.20 12.46
C TYR A 177 10.38 -11.67 12.34
N GLU A 178 10.74 -12.47 13.35
CA GLU A 178 10.43 -13.89 13.42
C GLU A 178 9.24 -14.13 14.34
N ILE A 179 8.23 -14.86 13.87
CA ILE A 179 7.16 -15.42 14.70
C ILE A 179 7.32 -16.94 14.72
N LYS A 180 7.50 -17.52 15.91
CA LYS A 180 7.54 -18.98 16.11
C LYS A 180 6.12 -19.51 16.21
N ILE A 181 5.73 -20.37 15.25
CA ILE A 181 4.45 -21.08 15.28
C ILE A 181 4.58 -22.33 16.17
N SER A 182 5.72 -23.00 16.07
CA SER A 182 6.06 -24.18 16.88
C SER A 182 7.57 -24.23 17.19
N ASN A 183 8.05 -25.29 17.83
CA ASN A 183 9.46 -25.45 18.09
C ASN A 183 10.31 -25.57 16.79
N GLU A 184 9.68 -26.06 15.72
CA GLU A 184 10.36 -26.34 14.45
C GLU A 184 10.00 -25.36 13.33
N GLN A 185 8.93 -24.58 13.49
CA GLN A 185 8.39 -23.72 12.45
C GLN A 185 8.37 -22.26 12.87
N SER A 186 8.95 -21.44 12.01
CA SER A 186 8.96 -19.99 12.14
C SER A 186 8.53 -19.33 10.84
N VAL A 187 7.88 -18.17 10.97
CA VAL A 187 7.54 -17.29 9.85
C VAL A 187 8.34 -16.01 10.00
N PHE A 188 8.84 -15.51 8.90
CA PHE A 188 9.69 -14.34 8.86
C PHE A 188 8.99 -13.21 8.08
N PHE A 189 9.04 -12.01 8.61
CA PHE A 189 8.48 -10.82 7.98
C PHE A 189 9.54 -9.74 7.87
N GLU A 190 9.51 -8.98 6.78
CA GLU A 190 10.24 -7.73 6.67
C GLU A 190 9.60 -6.71 7.62
N MET A 191 10.42 -6.05 8.46
CA MET A 191 9.90 -5.22 9.57
C MET A 191 9.12 -4.00 9.13
N ASN A 192 9.48 -3.37 8.00
CA ASN A 192 8.75 -2.19 7.53
C ASN A 192 7.38 -2.60 6.96
N ASN A 193 7.31 -3.73 6.24
CA ASN A 193 6.03 -4.28 5.80
C ASN A 193 5.17 -4.70 7.00
N LEU A 194 5.77 -5.35 8.01
CA LEU A 194 5.05 -5.70 9.23
C LEU A 194 4.56 -4.45 9.97
N LYS A 195 5.38 -3.41 10.07
CA LYS A 195 4.97 -2.14 10.68
C LYS A 195 3.77 -1.55 9.95
N LEU A 196 3.81 -1.49 8.62
CA LEU A 196 2.69 -1.00 7.81
C LEU A 196 1.44 -1.87 8.01
N PHE A 197 1.60 -3.20 7.98
CA PHE A 197 0.51 -4.15 8.25
C PHE A 197 -0.17 -3.88 9.61
N LEU A 198 0.62 -3.61 10.65
CA LEU A 198 0.11 -3.36 11.99
C LEU A 198 -0.68 -2.05 12.13
N THR A 199 -0.51 -1.09 11.21
CA THR A 199 -1.37 0.12 11.22
C THR A 199 -2.83 -0.20 10.91
N ALA A 200 -3.09 -1.30 10.22
CA ALA A 200 -4.44 -1.74 9.84
C ALA A 200 -5.05 -2.77 10.80
N THR A 201 -4.32 -3.25 11.83
CA THR A 201 -4.66 -4.52 12.50
C THR A 201 -4.62 -4.49 14.03
N ASP A 202 -4.54 -3.33 14.66
CA ASP A 202 -4.45 -3.18 16.12
C ASP A 202 -3.39 -4.09 16.80
N GLY A 203 -2.32 -4.38 16.09
CA GLY A 203 -1.23 -5.23 16.56
C GLY A 203 -1.52 -6.74 16.50
N ILE A 204 -2.61 -7.15 15.86
CA ILE A 204 -3.00 -8.57 15.76
C ILE A 204 -2.60 -9.12 14.39
N ILE A 205 -1.93 -10.27 14.40
CA ILE A 205 -1.56 -11.04 13.22
C ILE A 205 -1.93 -12.51 13.42
N TYR A 206 -2.52 -13.09 12.40
CA TYR A 206 -2.85 -14.51 12.35
C TYR A 206 -1.91 -15.21 11.38
N VAL A 207 -1.26 -16.27 11.82
CA VAL A 207 -0.25 -17.02 11.07
C VAL A 207 -0.61 -18.50 11.05
N LYS A 208 -0.39 -19.19 9.93
CA LYS A 208 -0.69 -20.63 9.80
C LYS A 208 0.55 -21.45 9.46
N GLU A 209 1.24 -21.09 8.40
CA GLU A 209 2.36 -21.82 7.84
C GLU A 209 3.44 -20.86 7.36
N PRO A 210 4.74 -21.30 7.31
CA PRO A 210 5.85 -20.44 6.92
C PRO A 210 5.71 -19.75 5.55
N ASN A 211 5.06 -20.42 4.60
CA ASN A 211 4.97 -19.96 3.21
C ASN A 211 3.58 -19.42 2.84
N ARG A 212 2.67 -19.32 3.80
CA ARG A 212 1.35 -18.74 3.59
C ARG A 212 1.27 -17.31 4.06
N ALA A 213 0.51 -16.49 3.34
CA ALA A 213 0.21 -15.15 3.78
C ALA A 213 -0.33 -15.16 5.22
N ALA A 214 0.25 -14.35 6.07
CA ALA A 214 -0.35 -14.02 7.35
C ALA A 214 -1.44 -12.98 7.15
N MET A 215 -2.41 -12.94 8.04
CA MET A 215 -3.58 -12.10 7.85
C MET A 215 -4.06 -11.48 9.16
N SER A 216 -4.89 -10.47 9.03
CA SER A 216 -5.75 -9.97 10.10
C SER A 216 -7.10 -9.57 9.49
N TRP A 217 -8.14 -9.65 10.27
CA TRP A 217 -9.48 -9.30 9.81
C TRP A 217 -10.33 -8.72 10.95
N SER A 218 -11.21 -7.82 10.56
CA SER A 218 -12.32 -7.28 11.35
C SER A 218 -13.61 -7.38 10.53
N ASP A 219 -14.67 -6.75 10.99
CA ASP A 219 -15.94 -6.73 10.26
C ASP A 219 -15.85 -5.91 8.96
N THR A 220 -15.02 -4.87 8.95
CA THR A 220 -14.90 -3.94 7.81
C THR A 220 -13.58 -4.09 7.04
N ARG A 221 -12.57 -4.82 7.57
CA ARG A 221 -11.22 -4.84 7.00
C ARG A 221 -10.62 -6.24 6.99
N THR A 222 -9.96 -6.56 5.87
CA THR A 222 -9.08 -7.72 5.75
C THR A 222 -7.71 -7.26 5.29
N ALA A 223 -6.66 -7.61 6.01
CA ALA A 223 -5.28 -7.30 5.68
C ALA A 223 -4.46 -8.58 5.54
N LEU A 224 -3.55 -8.61 4.56
CA LEU A 224 -2.61 -9.70 4.30
C LEU A 224 -1.19 -9.18 4.27
N ILE A 225 -0.25 -10.00 4.76
CA ILE A 225 1.18 -9.79 4.61
C ILE A 225 1.84 -11.09 4.14
N MET A 226 2.63 -10.99 3.08
CA MET A 226 3.41 -12.12 2.57
C MET A 226 4.63 -12.33 3.45
N PRO A 227 4.88 -13.57 3.93
CA PRO A 227 6.11 -13.88 4.63
C PRO A 227 7.31 -13.82 3.68
N MET A 228 8.47 -13.57 4.24
CA MET A 228 9.73 -13.73 3.53
C MET A 228 10.04 -15.23 3.41
N LEU A 229 10.61 -15.63 2.29
CA LEU A 229 11.29 -16.92 2.21
C LEU A 229 12.36 -16.96 3.31
N ARG A 230 12.52 -18.13 3.94
CA ARG A 230 13.52 -18.30 5.00
C ARG A 230 14.87 -17.80 4.48
N PRO A 231 15.49 -16.82 5.14
CA PRO A 231 16.81 -16.37 4.75
C PRO A 231 17.77 -17.57 4.78
N ASP A 232 18.61 -17.70 3.77
CA ASP A 232 19.57 -18.80 3.70
C ASP A 232 20.39 -18.91 4.98
N LYS A 233 20.61 -20.13 5.42
CA LYS A 233 21.02 -20.51 6.77
C LYS A 233 22.30 -19.84 7.28
N ASN A 234 23.12 -19.24 6.43
CA ASN A 234 24.52 -19.22 6.80
C ASN A 234 25.10 -17.92 7.34
N ASP A 235 24.66 -16.71 6.96
CA ASP A 235 25.43 -15.57 7.45
C ASP A 235 24.59 -14.43 8.04
N VAL A 236 23.46 -14.09 7.44
CA VAL A 236 22.71 -12.87 7.81
C VAL A 236 21.83 -13.08 9.05
N LEU A 237 21.20 -14.26 9.17
CA LEU A 237 20.35 -14.58 10.33
C LEU A 237 21.16 -14.77 11.59
N GLN A 238 22.35 -15.38 11.49
CA GLN A 238 23.24 -15.60 12.62
C GLN A 238 23.79 -14.26 13.11
N SER A 239 24.33 -13.45 12.22
CA SER A 239 24.80 -12.11 12.53
C SER A 239 23.69 -11.22 13.08
N ALA A 240 22.48 -11.28 12.53
CA ALA A 240 21.34 -10.52 13.04
C ALA A 240 20.88 -10.99 14.42
N LYS A 241 20.96 -12.30 14.74
CA LYS A 241 20.69 -12.86 16.09
C LYS A 241 21.76 -12.44 17.09
N GLU A 242 23.02 -12.50 16.73
CA GLU A 242 24.16 -12.10 17.56
C GLU A 242 24.12 -10.61 17.89
N LEU A 243 23.65 -9.79 16.95
CA LEU A 243 23.48 -8.35 17.13
C LEU A 243 22.15 -7.98 17.80
N GLY A 244 21.31 -8.95 18.17
CA GLY A 244 19.99 -8.68 18.76
C GLY A 244 19.02 -7.97 17.80
N LEU A 245 19.21 -8.14 16.49
CA LEU A 245 18.41 -7.53 15.43
C LEU A 245 17.22 -8.41 15.00
N ILE A 246 17.07 -9.61 15.57
CA ILE A 246 15.92 -10.48 15.35
C ILE A 246 15.10 -10.56 16.63
N ILE A 247 13.82 -10.25 16.52
CA ILE A 247 12.87 -10.54 17.58
C ILE A 247 12.30 -11.93 17.31
N THR A 248 12.51 -12.84 18.27
CA THR A 248 11.81 -14.12 18.28
C THR A 248 10.71 -14.05 19.33
N ARG A 249 9.46 -14.19 18.92
CA ARG A 249 8.35 -14.41 19.85
C ARG A 249 7.94 -15.88 19.86
N ARG A 250 7.75 -16.38 21.04
CA ARG A 250 7.18 -17.70 21.32
C ARG A 250 5.71 -17.58 21.61
#